data_31011e8ffc86e0a303ef793d7c3b10c6
#
_entry.id   31011e8ffc86e0a303ef793d7c3b10c6
#
_cell.length_a   1.000
_cell.length_b   1.000
_cell.length_c   1.000
_cell.angle_alpha   90.00
_cell.angle_beta   90.00
_cell.angle_gamma   90.00
#
_symmetry.space_group_name_H-M   'P 1'
#
loop_
_entity.id
_entity.type
_entity.pdbx_description
1 polymer ?
#
loop_
_entity_poly.entity_id
_entity_poly.type
_entity_poly.pdbx_seq_one_letter_code
_entity_poly.pdbx_strand_id
1 'polypeptide(L)'
;PYIQEIYTFRIYKLPRGNAYLLKYKNIMYRFPLQSFQDTPTPFYYYDLKLLNKTLDEINRQIKGHPFKVHYAVKANGNKTILEEIAKKGFGVDLVSGGEISAALAAGFAANGMVYSGVGKTDPEINLGLDNDIYSFNVESVPELEVINELAGKKGKVANISIRVNPDIDAHTHRYITTGTAEDKFGINIEMLSTAVNKALSLPNIHLRGLHFHVGSQITDMKPFSMLCDSVNGLLDYFDRHDIHFEMINVGGGLGIDYVNPDVNAIPDFEHFFNTFKHKLKLRKGQELHFELGRSIVAQCGSLIARV
;
A
#
# COMPACT_ATOMS: atom_id res chain seq x y z
N PRO A 1 -0.05 -13.81 -17.70
CA PRO A 1 -1.48 -13.70 -17.85
C PRO A 1 -2.13 -14.02 -16.51
N TYR A 2 -1.90 -13.22 -15.45
CA TYR A 2 -2.59 -13.26 -14.17
C TYR A 2 -2.61 -11.86 -13.56
N ILE A 3 -3.24 -10.93 -14.29
CA ILE A 3 -3.68 -9.68 -13.70
C ILE A 3 -5.20 -9.76 -13.69
N GLN A 4 -5.74 -10.47 -12.72
CA GLN A 4 -7.12 -10.29 -12.32
C GLN A 4 -7.12 -9.28 -11.19
N GLU A 5 -6.87 -8.05 -11.57
CA GLU A 5 -6.98 -6.92 -10.66
C GLU A 5 -8.43 -6.75 -10.26
N ILE A 6 -8.60 -6.63 -8.97
CA ILE A 6 -9.87 -6.45 -8.30
C ILE A 6 -10.26 -4.98 -8.48
N TYR A 7 -10.80 -4.65 -9.65
CA TYR A 7 -11.45 -3.36 -9.86
C TYR A 7 -12.83 -3.38 -9.22
N THR A 8 -13.08 -2.47 -8.32
CA THR A 8 -14.44 -2.20 -7.84
C THR A 8 -15.18 -1.47 -8.93
N PHE A 9 -15.92 -2.20 -9.74
CA PHE A 9 -16.78 -1.58 -10.73
C PHE A 9 -18.16 -1.33 -10.10
N ARG A 10 -18.57 -0.08 -10.10
CA ARG A 10 -19.96 0.28 -9.85
C ARG A 10 -20.66 0.36 -11.19
N ILE A 11 -21.58 -0.56 -11.44
CA ILE A 11 -22.42 -0.54 -12.66
C ILE A 11 -23.70 0.19 -12.28
N TYR A 12 -23.89 1.40 -12.81
CA TYR A 12 -25.13 2.13 -12.70
C TYR A 12 -25.90 2.00 -14.00
N LYS A 13 -27.08 1.40 -13.92
CA LYS A 13 -28.03 1.37 -15.03
C LYS A 13 -28.79 2.68 -15.06
N LEU A 14 -28.55 3.52 -16.07
CA LEU A 14 -29.33 4.74 -16.25
C LEU A 14 -30.75 4.36 -16.72
N PRO A 15 -31.80 4.74 -16.02
CA PRO A 15 -33.17 4.35 -16.38
C PRO A 15 -33.66 5.06 -17.63
N ARG A 16 -34.36 4.34 -18.48
CA ARG A 16 -35.18 4.92 -19.53
C ARG A 16 -36.54 5.29 -18.91
N GLY A 17 -36.77 6.59 -18.65
CA GLY A 17 -38.07 7.10 -18.19
C GLY A 17 -38.11 7.65 -16.76
N ASN A 18 -39.13 8.49 -16.49
CA ASN A 18 -39.25 9.32 -15.26
C ASN A 18 -39.59 8.54 -13.96
N ALA A 19 -40.05 7.30 -14.04
CA ALA A 19 -40.60 6.59 -12.86
C ALA A 19 -39.54 6.09 -11.86
N TYR A 20 -38.26 6.02 -12.24
CA TYR A 20 -37.16 5.55 -11.38
C TYR A 20 -36.37 6.66 -10.70
N LEU A 21 -36.63 7.92 -11.03
CA LEU A 21 -35.90 9.09 -10.57
C LEU A 21 -35.90 9.27 -9.04
N LEU A 22 -36.96 8.87 -8.37
CA LEU A 22 -37.11 9.06 -6.92
C LEU A 22 -36.23 8.11 -6.08
N LYS A 23 -36.05 6.87 -6.52
CA LYS A 23 -35.25 5.86 -5.78
C LYS A 23 -33.74 6.09 -5.89
N TYR A 24 -33.30 6.75 -6.96
CA TYR A 24 -31.88 6.98 -7.27
C TYR A 24 -31.47 8.46 -7.21
N LYS A 25 -32.33 9.34 -6.70
CA LYS A 25 -32.08 10.79 -6.62
C LYS A 25 -30.70 11.11 -6.00
N ASN A 26 -30.37 10.49 -4.88
CA ASN A 26 -29.08 10.72 -4.19
C ASN A 26 -27.88 10.22 -4.99
N ILE A 27 -28.02 9.17 -5.80
CA ILE A 27 -26.96 8.62 -6.66
C ILE A 27 -26.76 9.52 -7.89
N MET A 28 -27.84 10.01 -8.48
CA MET A 28 -27.79 10.89 -9.67
C MET A 28 -27.12 12.24 -9.39
N TYR A 29 -27.23 12.79 -8.19
CA TYR A 29 -26.55 14.04 -7.82
C TYR A 29 -25.03 13.90 -7.69
N ARG A 30 -24.50 12.68 -7.58
CA ARG A 30 -23.08 12.41 -7.46
C ARG A 30 -22.35 12.47 -8.80
N PHE A 31 -23.04 12.18 -9.91
CA PHE A 31 -22.44 12.11 -11.24
C PHE A 31 -22.82 13.32 -12.08
N PRO A 32 -21.87 13.92 -12.85
CA PRO A 32 -22.17 14.98 -13.81
C PRO A 32 -22.77 14.38 -15.09
N LEU A 33 -23.99 13.84 -15.00
CA LEU A 33 -24.65 13.07 -16.07
C LEU A 33 -24.74 13.84 -17.39
N GLN A 34 -24.86 15.16 -17.33
CA GLN A 34 -24.94 15.99 -18.53
C GLN A 34 -23.63 15.95 -19.33
N SER A 35 -22.48 15.95 -18.66
CA SER A 35 -21.18 15.85 -19.33
C SER A 35 -20.85 14.42 -19.82
N PHE A 36 -21.64 13.42 -19.42
CA PHE A 36 -21.47 12.04 -19.90
C PHE A 36 -22.23 11.75 -21.20
N GLN A 37 -23.14 12.64 -21.62
CA GLN A 37 -24.03 12.38 -22.77
C GLN A 37 -23.27 12.17 -24.07
N ASP A 38 -22.20 12.92 -24.27
CA ASP A 38 -21.40 12.89 -25.51
C ASP A 38 -20.16 11.99 -25.41
N THR A 39 -19.95 11.37 -24.25
CA THR A 39 -18.81 10.47 -24.04
C THR A 39 -19.18 9.04 -24.48
N PRO A 40 -18.42 8.43 -25.41
CA PRO A 40 -18.60 7.03 -25.77
C PRO A 40 -18.46 6.12 -24.57
N THR A 41 -19.40 5.18 -24.38
CA THR A 41 -19.36 4.17 -23.31
C THR A 41 -18.83 2.84 -23.84
N PRO A 42 -18.21 1.99 -22.96
CA PRO A 42 -17.95 2.23 -21.52
C PRO A 42 -16.73 3.13 -21.29
N PHE A 43 -16.72 3.87 -20.17
CA PHE A 43 -15.56 4.64 -19.73
C PHE A 43 -15.44 4.64 -18.19
N TYR A 44 -14.23 4.91 -17.69
CA TYR A 44 -13.99 5.10 -16.27
C TYR A 44 -14.16 6.56 -15.88
N TYR A 45 -14.92 6.79 -14.82
CA TYR A 45 -15.06 8.10 -14.18
C TYR A 45 -14.41 8.06 -12.79
N TYR A 46 -13.60 9.06 -12.48
CA TYR A 46 -12.98 9.21 -11.17
C TYR A 46 -13.45 10.50 -10.51
N ASP A 47 -14.04 10.37 -9.30
CA ASP A 47 -14.45 11.50 -8.48
C ASP A 47 -13.25 12.01 -7.65
N LEU A 48 -12.55 13.01 -8.18
CA LEU A 48 -11.39 13.60 -7.51
C LEU A 48 -11.74 14.34 -6.22
N LYS A 49 -13.01 14.81 -6.06
CA LYS A 49 -13.46 15.40 -4.80
C LYS A 49 -13.53 14.36 -3.68
N LEU A 50 -14.02 13.15 -4.01
CA LEU A 50 -14.05 12.05 -3.06
C LEU A 50 -12.64 11.56 -2.76
N LEU A 51 -11.77 11.43 -3.77
CA LEU A 51 -10.37 11.09 -3.57
C LEU A 51 -9.69 12.07 -2.60
N ASN A 52 -9.84 13.37 -2.85
CA ASN A 52 -9.24 14.39 -1.98
C ASN A 52 -9.77 14.33 -0.55
N LYS A 53 -11.08 14.11 -0.35
CA LYS A 53 -11.66 13.90 1.00
C LYS A 53 -11.07 12.69 1.71
N THR A 54 -10.86 11.59 0.97
CA THR A 54 -10.24 10.38 1.50
C THR A 54 -8.79 10.64 1.94
N LEU A 55 -8.02 11.35 1.12
CA LEU A 55 -6.65 11.73 1.44
C LEU A 55 -6.56 12.69 2.63
N ASP A 56 -7.48 13.66 2.70
CA ASP A 56 -7.56 14.61 3.83
C ASP A 56 -7.91 13.88 5.14
N GLU A 57 -8.79 12.88 5.07
CA GLU A 57 -9.13 12.06 6.23
C GLU A 57 -7.91 11.27 6.73
N ILE A 58 -7.15 10.64 5.84
CA ILE A 58 -5.92 9.94 6.22
C ILE A 58 -4.94 10.92 6.88
N ASN A 59 -4.69 12.07 6.26
CA ASN A 59 -3.79 13.09 6.81
C ASN A 59 -4.25 13.59 8.18
N ARG A 60 -5.57 13.71 8.40
CA ARG A 60 -6.15 14.06 9.71
C ARG A 60 -5.81 13.00 10.77
N GLN A 61 -5.94 11.72 10.39
CA GLN A 61 -5.74 10.60 11.31
C GLN A 61 -4.27 10.40 11.71
N ILE A 62 -3.33 10.65 10.80
CA ILE A 62 -1.90 10.46 11.07
C ILE A 62 -1.22 11.69 11.69
N LYS A 63 -1.90 12.83 11.73
CA LYS A 63 -1.34 14.10 12.22
C LYS A 63 -0.83 13.97 13.67
N GLY A 64 0.42 14.38 13.89
CA GLY A 64 1.05 14.34 15.21
C GLY A 64 1.61 12.98 15.63
N HIS A 65 1.55 11.98 14.74
CA HIS A 65 2.14 10.66 14.93
C HIS A 65 3.32 10.46 13.96
N PRO A 66 4.32 9.61 14.30
CA PRO A 66 5.42 9.28 13.39
C PRO A 66 4.96 8.28 12.31
N PHE A 67 3.84 8.58 11.66
CA PHE A 67 3.20 7.73 10.67
C PHE A 67 3.44 8.25 9.25
N LYS A 68 3.81 7.34 8.35
CA LYS A 68 4.00 7.59 6.92
C LYS A 68 3.04 6.70 6.12
N VAL A 69 2.37 7.26 5.15
CA VAL A 69 1.48 6.49 4.27
C VAL A 69 2.03 6.51 2.86
N HIS A 70 2.21 5.33 2.29
CA HIS A 70 2.61 5.09 0.91
C HIS A 70 1.39 4.60 0.13
N TYR A 71 1.11 5.24 -0.99
CA TYR A 71 0.06 4.79 -1.89
C TYR A 71 0.56 3.61 -2.74
N ALA A 72 -0.12 2.47 -2.69
CA ALA A 72 0.21 1.32 -3.50
C ALA A 72 -0.26 1.52 -4.95
N VAL A 73 0.67 1.87 -5.84
CA VAL A 73 0.40 2.27 -7.24
C VAL A 73 -0.31 1.18 -8.04
N LYS A 74 -0.06 -0.09 -7.73
CA LYS A 74 -0.77 -1.25 -8.30
C LYS A 74 -2.30 -1.17 -8.21
N ALA A 75 -2.85 -0.37 -7.30
CA ALA A 75 -4.29 -0.18 -7.16
C ALA A 75 -4.86 0.69 -8.30
N ASN A 76 -4.15 1.74 -8.71
CA ASN A 76 -4.48 2.55 -9.89
C ASN A 76 -3.30 3.45 -10.27
N GLY A 77 -2.65 3.18 -11.40
CA GLY A 77 -1.53 3.96 -11.94
C GLY A 77 -1.94 5.15 -12.83
N ASN A 78 -3.22 5.59 -12.80
CA ASN A 78 -3.66 6.73 -13.60
C ASN A 78 -2.90 8.01 -13.18
N LYS A 79 -2.32 8.70 -14.18
CA LYS A 79 -1.48 9.88 -13.96
C LYS A 79 -2.15 10.94 -13.09
N THR A 80 -3.40 11.30 -13.37
CA THR A 80 -4.12 12.34 -12.61
C THR A 80 -4.34 11.93 -11.15
N ILE A 81 -4.63 10.64 -10.90
CA ILE A 81 -4.76 10.11 -9.54
C ILE A 81 -3.41 10.20 -8.81
N LEU A 82 -2.33 9.79 -9.45
CA LEU A 82 -0.98 9.87 -8.89
C LEU A 82 -0.60 11.31 -8.54
N GLU A 83 -0.84 12.27 -9.46
CA GLU A 83 -0.57 13.69 -9.24
C GLU A 83 -1.37 14.27 -8.05
N GLU A 84 -2.65 13.90 -7.89
CA GLU A 84 -3.45 14.35 -6.75
C GLU A 84 -2.93 13.77 -5.42
N ILE A 85 -2.50 12.51 -5.41
CA ILE A 85 -1.93 11.88 -4.22
C ILE A 85 -0.58 12.49 -3.86
N ALA A 86 0.29 12.74 -4.86
CA ALA A 86 1.58 13.39 -4.64
C ALA A 86 1.44 14.79 -4.03
N LYS A 87 0.48 15.60 -4.50
CA LYS A 87 0.18 16.94 -3.94
C LYS A 87 -0.20 16.91 -2.46
N LYS A 88 -0.71 15.78 -1.95
CA LYS A 88 -1.10 15.61 -0.54
C LYS A 88 0.06 15.14 0.35
N GLY A 89 1.26 14.95 -0.21
CA GLY A 89 2.47 14.61 0.53
C GLY A 89 2.60 13.14 0.91
N PHE A 90 1.86 12.25 0.28
CA PHE A 90 2.00 10.80 0.47
C PHE A 90 3.25 10.27 -0.23
N GLY A 91 3.82 9.18 0.31
CA GLY A 91 4.76 8.33 -0.40
C GLY A 91 4.06 7.36 -1.35
N VAL A 92 4.84 6.48 -1.98
CA VAL A 92 4.30 5.40 -2.85
C VAL A 92 4.95 4.06 -2.54
N ASP A 93 4.15 2.98 -2.62
CA ASP A 93 4.58 1.59 -2.71
C ASP A 93 4.50 1.14 -4.17
N LEU A 94 5.60 0.64 -4.69
CA LEU A 94 5.87 0.34 -6.09
C LEU A 94 6.22 -1.14 -6.25
N VAL A 95 5.79 -1.75 -7.35
CA VAL A 95 6.06 -3.18 -7.62
C VAL A 95 6.70 -3.42 -9.00
N SER A 96 7.11 -2.35 -9.69
CA SER A 96 7.81 -2.43 -10.98
C SER A 96 8.57 -1.16 -11.31
N GLY A 97 9.56 -1.25 -12.21
CA GLY A 97 10.27 -0.08 -12.74
C GLY A 97 9.37 0.89 -13.52
N GLY A 98 8.30 0.37 -14.15
CA GLY A 98 7.28 1.21 -14.78
C GLY A 98 6.53 2.07 -13.78
N GLU A 99 6.21 1.54 -12.61
CA GLU A 99 5.59 2.30 -11.53
C GLU A 99 6.55 3.33 -10.91
N ILE A 100 7.87 3.02 -10.77
CA ILE A 100 8.89 4.00 -10.35
C ILE A 100 8.87 5.19 -11.30
N SER A 101 8.94 4.93 -12.62
CA SER A 101 8.94 5.98 -13.65
C SER A 101 7.65 6.81 -13.63
N ALA A 102 6.50 6.16 -13.47
CA ALA A 102 5.20 6.83 -13.40
C ALA A 102 5.08 7.72 -12.14
N ALA A 103 5.57 7.24 -11.00
CA ALA A 103 5.56 8.00 -9.75
C ALA A 103 6.47 9.23 -9.83
N LEU A 104 7.68 9.10 -10.38
CA LEU A 104 8.59 10.22 -10.61
C LEU A 104 7.94 11.26 -11.54
N ALA A 105 7.33 10.81 -12.64
CA ALA A 105 6.64 11.69 -13.59
C ALA A 105 5.41 12.40 -12.99
N ALA A 106 4.78 11.81 -11.98
CA ALA A 106 3.66 12.40 -11.25
C ALA A 106 4.08 13.34 -10.10
N GLY A 107 5.39 13.49 -9.86
CA GLY A 107 5.93 14.43 -8.89
C GLY A 107 6.13 13.88 -7.47
N PHE A 108 6.11 12.56 -7.27
CA PHE A 108 6.50 11.98 -5.99
C PHE A 108 8.00 12.15 -5.76
N ALA A 109 8.38 12.48 -4.52
CA ALA A 109 9.77 12.52 -4.12
C ALA A 109 10.32 11.10 -3.96
N ALA A 110 11.53 10.84 -4.49
CA ALA A 110 12.12 9.49 -4.44
C ALA A 110 12.35 8.99 -3.00
N ASN A 111 12.67 9.88 -2.07
CA ASN A 111 12.79 9.58 -0.65
C ASN A 111 11.45 9.25 0.05
N GLY A 112 10.33 9.24 -0.67
CA GLY A 112 9.03 8.73 -0.25
C GLY A 112 8.62 7.44 -0.95
N MET A 113 9.52 6.82 -1.74
CA MET A 113 9.25 5.61 -2.51
C MET A 113 9.75 4.37 -1.81
N VAL A 114 8.89 3.37 -1.66
CA VAL A 114 9.26 2.01 -1.25
C VAL A 114 9.04 1.05 -2.42
N TYR A 115 9.95 0.11 -2.63
CA TYR A 115 9.87 -0.82 -3.75
C TYR A 115 9.74 -2.26 -3.26
N SER A 116 8.57 -2.84 -3.47
CA SER A 116 8.14 -4.16 -3.05
C SER A 116 8.11 -5.16 -4.23
N GLY A 117 7.81 -6.42 -3.93
CA GLY A 117 7.58 -7.48 -4.92
C GLY A 117 8.75 -8.44 -5.08
N VAL A 118 8.40 -9.70 -5.45
CA VAL A 118 9.33 -10.85 -5.52
C VAL A 118 10.11 -10.94 -6.83
N GLY A 119 9.79 -10.12 -7.82
CA GLY A 119 10.33 -10.22 -9.18
C GLY A 119 11.17 -9.01 -9.59
N LYS A 120 11.84 -8.32 -8.66
CA LYS A 120 12.70 -7.18 -8.98
C LYS A 120 13.84 -7.63 -9.89
N THR A 121 13.97 -7.01 -11.06
CA THR A 121 15.07 -7.25 -11.99
C THR A 121 16.23 -6.30 -11.73
N ASP A 122 17.44 -6.67 -12.19
CA ASP A 122 18.63 -5.83 -12.05
C ASP A 122 18.44 -4.40 -12.60
N PRO A 123 17.81 -4.19 -13.79
CA PRO A 123 17.52 -2.83 -14.28
C PRO A 123 16.60 -2.04 -13.36
N GLU A 124 15.60 -2.68 -12.75
CA GLU A 124 14.66 -2.02 -11.84
C GLU A 124 15.29 -1.70 -10.48
N ILE A 125 16.12 -2.60 -9.95
CA ILE A 125 16.93 -2.33 -8.75
C ILE A 125 17.87 -1.14 -9.03
N ASN A 126 18.54 -1.15 -10.18
CA ASN A 126 19.42 -0.06 -10.59
C ASN A 126 18.65 1.28 -10.72
N LEU A 127 17.42 1.25 -11.25
CA LEU A 127 16.58 2.44 -11.34
C LEU A 127 16.24 3.00 -9.93
N GLY A 128 15.92 2.13 -8.98
CA GLY A 128 15.69 2.52 -7.59
C GLY A 128 16.94 3.10 -6.93
N LEU A 129 18.11 2.46 -7.15
CA LEU A 129 19.40 2.94 -6.64
C LEU A 129 19.78 4.30 -7.24
N ASP A 130 19.57 4.51 -8.55
CA ASP A 130 19.91 5.76 -9.23
C ASP A 130 19.08 6.95 -8.73
N ASN A 131 17.84 6.69 -8.28
CA ASN A 131 16.95 7.69 -7.75
C ASN A 131 17.01 7.83 -6.23
N ASP A 132 17.83 7.06 -5.52
CA ASP A 132 17.95 7.08 -4.06
C ASP A 132 16.57 6.92 -3.36
N ILE A 133 15.81 5.88 -3.77
CA ILE A 133 14.50 5.61 -3.18
C ILE A 133 14.60 5.34 -1.68
N TYR A 134 13.49 5.55 -0.95
CA TYR A 134 13.46 5.42 0.50
C TYR A 134 13.91 4.05 0.99
N SER A 135 13.39 2.95 0.39
CA SER A 135 13.73 1.58 0.78
C SER A 135 13.31 0.56 -0.28
N PHE A 136 14.10 -0.51 -0.41
CA PHE A 136 13.66 -1.76 -1.05
C PHE A 136 13.08 -2.68 0.03
N ASN A 137 11.85 -3.16 -0.17
CA ASN A 137 11.26 -4.21 0.65
C ASN A 137 11.74 -5.57 0.11
N VAL A 138 12.71 -6.17 0.81
CA VAL A 138 13.41 -7.39 0.38
C VAL A 138 12.62 -8.62 0.78
N GLU A 139 12.42 -9.52 -0.17
CA GLU A 139 11.56 -10.71 -0.02
C GLU A 139 12.36 -11.99 0.23
N SER A 140 13.68 -11.98 -0.01
CA SER A 140 14.56 -13.15 0.15
C SER A 140 16.03 -12.79 0.36
N VAL A 141 16.80 -13.72 0.93
CA VAL A 141 18.26 -13.55 1.10
C VAL A 141 19.02 -13.45 -0.24
N PRO A 142 18.70 -14.24 -1.28
CA PRO A 142 19.32 -14.04 -2.60
C PRO A 142 19.07 -12.64 -3.19
N GLU A 143 17.86 -12.10 -3.06
CA GLU A 143 17.56 -10.73 -3.50
C GLU A 143 18.41 -9.70 -2.75
N LEU A 144 18.58 -9.87 -1.44
CA LEU A 144 19.43 -9.02 -0.61
C LEU A 144 20.89 -9.00 -1.12
N GLU A 145 21.43 -10.16 -1.51
CA GLU A 145 22.78 -10.28 -2.05
C GLU A 145 22.92 -9.56 -3.40
N VAL A 146 21.91 -9.70 -4.27
CA VAL A 146 21.88 -8.99 -5.58
C VAL A 146 21.82 -7.47 -5.37
N ILE A 147 20.98 -6.98 -4.47
CA ILE A 147 20.88 -5.53 -4.17
C ILE A 147 22.24 -5.04 -3.64
N ASN A 148 22.89 -5.76 -2.74
CA ASN A 148 24.21 -5.41 -2.23
C ASN A 148 25.27 -5.33 -3.35
N GLU A 149 25.28 -6.30 -4.26
CA GLU A 149 26.24 -6.31 -5.40
C GLU A 149 26.00 -5.11 -6.32
N LEU A 150 24.74 -4.86 -6.71
CA LEU A 150 24.40 -3.76 -7.61
C LEU A 150 24.67 -2.39 -6.97
N ALA A 151 24.38 -2.23 -5.68
CA ALA A 151 24.72 -1.02 -4.94
C ALA A 151 26.22 -0.80 -4.88
N GLY A 152 27.00 -1.84 -4.60
CA GLY A 152 28.46 -1.79 -4.58
C GLY A 152 29.07 -1.40 -5.93
N LYS A 153 28.56 -1.94 -7.04
CA LYS A 153 28.98 -1.55 -8.42
C LYS A 153 28.76 -0.05 -8.70
N LYS A 154 27.80 0.58 -8.00
CA LYS A 154 27.51 2.01 -8.13
C LYS A 154 28.18 2.87 -7.05
N GLY A 155 28.92 2.28 -6.12
CA GLY A 155 29.48 2.99 -4.96
C GLY A 155 28.40 3.58 -4.03
N LYS A 156 27.23 2.94 -3.97
CA LYS A 156 26.08 3.34 -3.16
C LYS A 156 25.83 2.36 -2.01
N VAL A 157 25.06 2.81 -1.04
CA VAL A 157 24.47 1.97 0.01
C VAL A 157 22.96 1.94 -0.21
N ALA A 158 22.40 0.73 -0.36
CA ALA A 158 20.97 0.55 -0.54
C ALA A 158 20.25 0.53 0.80
N ASN A 159 19.25 1.38 0.96
CA ASN A 159 18.31 1.29 2.08
C ASN A 159 17.35 0.14 1.84
N ILE A 160 17.19 -0.73 2.83
CA ILE A 160 16.27 -1.87 2.73
C ILE A 160 15.39 -2.01 3.97
N SER A 161 14.27 -2.69 3.81
CA SER A 161 13.55 -3.37 4.89
C SER A 161 13.35 -4.84 4.51
N ILE A 162 13.36 -5.72 5.50
CA ILE A 162 13.11 -7.15 5.29
C ILE A 162 11.62 -7.41 5.42
N ARG A 163 11.01 -7.97 4.36
CA ARG A 163 9.62 -8.43 4.42
C ARG A 163 9.55 -9.73 5.17
N VAL A 164 8.77 -9.72 6.24
CA VAL A 164 8.53 -10.86 7.13
C VAL A 164 7.15 -11.43 6.83
N ASN A 165 7.07 -12.74 6.67
CA ASN A 165 5.79 -13.44 6.70
C ASN A 165 5.39 -13.64 8.17
N PRO A 166 4.33 -12.95 8.67
CA PRO A 166 3.97 -12.99 10.10
C PRO A 166 3.14 -14.22 10.51
N ASP A 167 2.83 -15.12 9.57
CA ASP A 167 1.96 -16.28 9.79
C ASP A 167 0.59 -15.93 10.43
N ILE A 168 -0.05 -14.89 9.88
CA ILE A 168 -1.36 -14.40 10.34
C ILE A 168 -2.41 -14.64 9.28
N ASP A 169 -3.43 -15.43 9.60
CA ASP A 169 -4.61 -15.60 8.75
C ASP A 169 -5.57 -14.40 8.91
N ALA A 170 -5.69 -13.65 7.85
CA ALA A 170 -6.60 -12.51 7.78
C ALA A 170 -8.06 -12.90 7.45
N HIS A 171 -8.36 -14.22 7.33
CA HIS A 171 -9.68 -14.74 6.92
C HIS A 171 -10.24 -14.09 5.64
N THR A 172 -9.36 -13.73 4.72
CA THR A 172 -9.72 -13.14 3.43
C THR A 172 -9.84 -14.22 2.36
N HIS A 173 -10.31 -13.84 1.16
CA HIS A 173 -10.38 -14.81 0.05
C HIS A 173 -8.98 -15.38 -0.25
N ARG A 174 -8.86 -16.71 -0.42
CA ARG A 174 -7.58 -17.43 -0.59
C ARG A 174 -6.61 -16.81 -1.60
N TYR A 175 -7.11 -16.14 -2.63
CA TYR A 175 -6.28 -15.48 -3.66
C TYR A 175 -5.71 -14.11 -3.25
N ILE A 176 -6.13 -13.55 -2.12
CA ILE A 176 -5.70 -12.24 -1.63
C ILE A 176 -5.09 -12.28 -0.23
N THR A 177 -5.00 -13.46 0.36
CA THR A 177 -4.29 -13.71 1.63
C THR A 177 -2.78 -13.74 1.34
N THR A 178 -1.97 -13.05 2.12
CA THR A 178 -0.51 -12.95 1.93
C THR A 178 0.28 -13.07 3.23
N GLY A 179 -0.37 -13.47 4.31
CA GLY A 179 0.22 -13.45 5.65
C GLY A 179 0.31 -14.80 6.35
N THR A 180 -0.04 -15.92 5.70
CA THR A 180 0.04 -17.25 6.30
C THR A 180 1.38 -17.95 5.98
N ALA A 181 1.75 -18.97 6.75
CA ALA A 181 3.00 -19.72 6.56
C ALA A 181 3.12 -20.39 5.16
N GLU A 182 1.98 -20.65 4.51
CA GLU A 182 1.94 -21.18 3.13
C GLU A 182 2.08 -20.11 2.04
N ASP A 183 2.10 -18.83 2.43
CA ASP A 183 2.19 -17.73 1.47
C ASP A 183 3.59 -17.61 0.87
N LYS A 184 3.61 -17.23 -0.41
CA LYS A 184 4.79 -17.21 -1.27
C LYS A 184 5.68 -15.99 -1.04
N PHE A 185 5.33 -15.08 -0.14
CA PHE A 185 5.95 -13.76 -0.02
C PHE A 185 6.61 -13.56 1.34
N GLY A 186 7.83 -12.99 1.29
CA GLY A 186 8.58 -12.63 2.48
C GLY A 186 9.39 -13.77 3.08
N ILE A 187 10.16 -13.43 4.09
CA ILE A 187 11.03 -14.33 4.85
C ILE A 187 10.24 -14.87 6.04
N ASN A 188 10.24 -16.18 6.22
CA ASN A 188 9.59 -16.80 7.37
C ASN A 188 10.25 -16.36 8.69
N ILE A 189 9.46 -16.24 9.75
CA ILE A 189 9.92 -15.78 11.08
C ILE A 189 11.12 -16.60 11.57
N GLU A 190 11.15 -17.90 11.34
CA GLU A 190 12.26 -18.78 11.74
C GLU A 190 13.60 -18.41 11.09
N MET A 191 13.57 -17.87 9.86
CA MET A 191 14.75 -17.45 9.10
C MET A 191 15.09 -15.97 9.29
N LEU A 192 14.23 -15.21 9.98
CA LEU A 192 14.35 -13.76 10.06
C LEU A 192 15.66 -13.33 10.73
N SER A 193 16.03 -13.94 11.84
CA SER A 193 17.28 -13.61 12.54
C SER A 193 18.52 -13.82 11.64
N THR A 194 18.53 -14.91 10.85
CA THR A 194 19.61 -15.17 9.89
C THR A 194 19.64 -14.10 8.79
N ALA A 195 18.49 -13.72 8.26
CA ALA A 195 18.39 -12.69 7.23
C ALA A 195 18.81 -11.30 7.73
N VAL A 196 18.41 -10.93 8.96
CA VAL A 196 18.82 -9.68 9.60
C VAL A 196 20.33 -9.65 9.79
N ASN A 197 20.93 -10.70 10.36
CA ASN A 197 22.38 -10.78 10.55
C ASN A 197 23.14 -10.74 9.21
N LYS A 198 22.60 -11.38 8.18
CA LYS A 198 23.17 -11.30 6.83
C LYS A 198 23.12 -9.86 6.31
N ALA A 199 22.00 -9.16 6.43
CA ALA A 199 21.86 -7.77 6.00
C ALA A 199 22.87 -6.86 6.71
N LEU A 200 23.02 -7.02 8.03
CA LEU A 200 23.97 -6.25 8.83
C LEU A 200 25.44 -6.52 8.48
N SER A 201 25.74 -7.68 7.89
CA SER A 201 27.12 -8.04 7.45
C SER A 201 27.48 -7.50 6.08
N LEU A 202 26.51 -7.03 5.27
CA LEU A 202 26.73 -6.60 3.90
C LEU A 202 27.13 -5.13 3.81
N PRO A 203 28.27 -4.79 3.16
CA PRO A 203 28.84 -3.44 3.21
C PRO A 203 28.05 -2.38 2.46
N ASN A 204 27.21 -2.77 1.51
CA ASN A 204 26.45 -1.84 0.66
C ASN A 204 24.95 -1.87 0.98
N ILE A 205 24.59 -2.33 2.18
CA ILE A 205 23.22 -2.43 2.67
C ILE A 205 23.07 -1.61 3.95
N HIS A 206 22.01 -0.83 4.03
CA HIS A 206 21.53 -0.21 5.26
C HIS A 206 20.16 -0.76 5.60
N LEU A 207 20.10 -1.61 6.63
CA LEU A 207 18.85 -2.21 7.10
C LEU A 207 18.08 -1.20 7.96
N ARG A 208 17.04 -0.61 7.40
CA ARG A 208 16.18 0.38 8.07
C ARG A 208 15.12 -0.25 8.96
N GLY A 209 14.59 -1.41 8.57
CA GLY A 209 13.48 -1.95 9.33
C GLY A 209 12.91 -3.27 8.82
N LEU A 210 11.71 -3.56 9.32
CA LEU A 210 10.92 -4.72 8.95
C LEU A 210 9.66 -4.28 8.20
N HIS A 211 9.25 -5.08 7.22
CA HIS A 211 8.05 -4.88 6.44
C HIS A 211 7.12 -6.08 6.59
N PHE A 212 5.82 -5.84 6.66
CA PHE A 212 4.77 -6.85 6.82
C PHE A 212 3.62 -6.58 5.85
N HIS A 213 2.89 -7.60 5.48
CA HIS A 213 1.64 -7.44 4.72
C HIS A 213 0.74 -8.65 4.97
N VAL A 214 -0.39 -8.45 5.65
CA VAL A 214 -1.27 -9.54 6.11
C VAL A 214 -2.40 -9.88 5.13
N GLY A 215 -2.53 -9.15 4.04
CA GLY A 215 -3.56 -9.42 3.03
C GLY A 215 -4.24 -8.17 2.48
N SER A 216 -5.34 -8.35 1.79
CA SER A 216 -6.10 -7.27 1.15
C SER A 216 -7.60 -7.42 1.44
N GLN A 217 -8.35 -6.32 1.39
CA GLN A 217 -9.79 -6.28 1.65
C GLN A 217 -10.18 -6.77 3.05
N ILE A 218 -9.40 -6.35 4.05
CA ILE A 218 -9.64 -6.69 5.46
C ILE A 218 -10.55 -5.62 6.07
N THR A 219 -11.72 -6.03 6.51
CA THR A 219 -12.72 -5.14 7.15
C THR A 219 -12.84 -5.36 8.65
N ASP A 220 -12.27 -6.43 9.18
CA ASP A 220 -12.12 -6.70 10.61
C ASP A 220 -10.73 -6.22 11.09
N MET A 221 -10.68 -5.53 12.23
CA MET A 221 -9.43 -5.02 12.78
C MET A 221 -8.61 -6.08 13.54
N LYS A 222 -9.16 -7.27 13.75
CA LYS A 222 -8.48 -8.35 14.48
C LYS A 222 -7.14 -8.77 13.85
N PRO A 223 -7.03 -8.98 12.52
CA PRO A 223 -5.74 -9.30 11.90
C PRO A 223 -4.67 -8.22 12.12
N PHE A 224 -5.05 -6.94 12.05
CA PHE A 224 -4.13 -5.84 12.32
C PHE A 224 -3.70 -5.79 13.78
N SER A 225 -4.63 -6.12 14.69
CA SER A 225 -4.32 -6.26 16.12
C SER A 225 -3.31 -7.38 16.38
N MET A 226 -3.51 -8.55 15.75
CA MET A 226 -2.58 -9.69 15.85
C MET A 226 -1.21 -9.34 15.26
N LEU A 227 -1.19 -8.58 14.15
CA LEU A 227 0.06 -8.08 13.57
C LEU A 227 0.83 -7.19 14.58
N CYS A 228 0.14 -6.29 15.28
CA CYS A 228 0.78 -5.47 16.31
C CYS A 228 1.42 -6.32 17.41
N ASP A 229 0.73 -7.37 17.86
CA ASP A 229 1.24 -8.28 18.89
C ASP A 229 2.50 -9.03 18.39
N SER A 230 2.49 -9.54 17.16
CA SER A 230 3.63 -10.19 16.52
C SER A 230 4.81 -9.22 16.37
N VAL A 231 4.58 -8.02 15.86
CA VAL A 231 5.62 -6.99 15.68
C VAL A 231 6.23 -6.58 17.02
N ASN A 232 5.41 -6.39 18.06
CA ASN A 232 5.92 -6.08 19.40
C ASN A 232 6.85 -7.19 19.91
N GLY A 233 6.48 -8.45 19.73
CA GLY A 233 7.33 -9.58 20.12
C GLY A 233 8.67 -9.62 19.38
N LEU A 234 8.65 -9.33 18.05
CA LEU A 234 9.87 -9.24 17.24
C LEU A 234 10.75 -8.06 17.68
N LEU A 235 10.17 -6.90 17.92
CA LEU A 235 10.91 -5.74 18.42
C LEU A 235 11.57 -6.04 19.77
N ASP A 236 10.83 -6.66 20.71
CA ASP A 236 11.38 -7.07 22.01
C ASP A 236 12.51 -8.11 21.88
N TYR A 237 12.41 -9.00 20.87
CA TYR A 237 13.47 -9.97 20.58
C TYR A 237 14.72 -9.27 20.06
N PHE A 238 14.61 -8.39 19.06
CA PHE A 238 15.77 -7.73 18.45
C PHE A 238 16.41 -6.70 19.39
N ASP A 239 15.63 -6.01 20.23
CA ASP A 239 16.18 -5.13 21.28
C ASP A 239 17.08 -5.88 22.26
N ARG A 240 16.73 -7.11 22.65
CA ARG A 240 17.59 -7.97 23.50
C ARG A 240 18.90 -8.40 22.82
N HIS A 241 18.97 -8.29 21.49
CA HIS A 241 20.17 -8.58 20.70
C HIS A 241 20.88 -7.30 20.21
N ASP A 242 20.52 -6.16 20.77
CA ASP A 242 21.09 -4.83 20.45
C ASP A 242 20.91 -4.45 18.96
N ILE A 243 19.81 -4.91 18.35
CA ILE A 243 19.43 -4.60 16.97
C ILE A 243 18.19 -3.70 16.99
N HIS A 244 18.34 -2.49 16.46
CA HIS A 244 17.30 -1.47 16.46
C HIS A 244 16.91 -1.08 15.03
N PHE A 245 15.62 -0.97 14.78
CA PHE A 245 15.09 -0.58 13.48
C PHE A 245 14.62 0.87 13.50
N GLU A 246 14.89 1.61 12.43
CA GLU A 246 14.44 3.00 12.25
C GLU A 246 12.94 3.05 11.92
N MET A 247 12.42 2.02 11.24
CA MET A 247 11.02 1.98 10.83
C MET A 247 10.42 0.57 10.87
N ILE A 248 9.12 0.55 11.04
CA ILE A 248 8.27 -0.63 10.83
C ILE A 248 7.25 -0.29 9.74
N ASN A 249 7.17 -1.13 8.73
CA ASN A 249 6.16 -1.02 7.69
C ASN A 249 5.14 -2.16 7.87
N VAL A 250 3.92 -1.83 8.21
CA VAL A 250 2.85 -2.81 8.46
C VAL A 250 2.05 -3.15 7.20
N GLY A 251 2.47 -2.61 6.04
CA GLY A 251 1.81 -2.84 4.77
C GLY A 251 0.45 -2.16 4.68
N GLY A 252 -0.42 -2.74 3.89
CA GLY A 252 -1.78 -2.24 3.69
C GLY A 252 -2.84 -3.22 4.20
N GLY A 253 -3.86 -3.40 3.37
CA GLY A 253 -4.90 -4.40 3.61
C GLY A 253 -6.26 -3.84 3.95
N LEU A 254 -6.37 -2.60 4.45
CA LEU A 254 -7.66 -2.01 4.79
C LEU A 254 -8.64 -2.10 3.61
N GLY A 255 -9.78 -2.74 3.87
CA GLY A 255 -10.85 -2.97 2.92
C GLY A 255 -11.80 -1.79 2.75
N ILE A 256 -12.76 -1.99 1.86
CA ILE A 256 -13.84 -1.04 1.58
C ILE A 256 -15.19 -1.75 1.70
N ASP A 257 -16.26 -0.99 1.84
CA ASP A 257 -17.62 -1.52 1.80
C ASP A 257 -18.08 -1.69 0.34
N TYR A 258 -18.10 -2.95 -0.13
CA TYR A 258 -18.62 -3.30 -1.45
C TYR A 258 -20.15 -3.41 -1.51
N VAL A 259 -20.80 -3.56 -0.34
CA VAL A 259 -22.26 -3.75 -0.25
C VAL A 259 -22.97 -2.40 -0.28
N ASN A 260 -22.50 -1.44 0.52
CA ASN A 260 -23.07 -0.10 0.62
C ASN A 260 -22.04 0.99 0.30
N PRO A 261 -21.43 0.96 -0.88
CA PRO A 261 -20.28 1.81 -1.20
C PRO A 261 -20.60 3.31 -1.23
N ASP A 262 -21.86 3.68 -1.40
CA ASP A 262 -22.29 5.08 -1.40
C ASP A 262 -22.62 5.62 0.00
N VAL A 263 -22.93 4.73 0.94
CA VAL A 263 -23.14 5.06 2.35
C VAL A 263 -21.80 5.23 3.05
N ASN A 264 -20.91 4.27 2.88
CA ASN A 264 -19.58 4.22 3.49
C ASN A 264 -18.51 4.56 2.43
N ALA A 265 -18.60 5.76 1.85
CA ALA A 265 -17.75 6.16 0.73
C ALA A 265 -16.27 6.39 1.14
N ILE A 266 -15.99 6.65 2.39
CA ILE A 266 -14.64 6.74 2.97
C ILE A 266 -14.50 5.60 3.97
N PRO A 267 -13.46 4.75 3.85
CA PRO A 267 -13.19 3.69 4.83
C PRO A 267 -12.96 4.22 6.23
N ASP A 268 -13.17 3.37 7.23
CA ASP A 268 -12.95 3.72 8.64
C ASP A 268 -11.45 3.80 8.97
N PHE A 269 -10.80 4.85 8.49
CA PHE A 269 -9.38 5.12 8.79
C PHE A 269 -9.14 5.43 10.26
N GLU A 270 -10.15 5.96 10.96
CA GLU A 270 -10.03 6.26 12.39
C GLU A 270 -9.82 4.96 13.17
N HIS A 271 -10.68 3.97 12.99
CA HIS A 271 -10.55 2.67 13.65
C HIS A 271 -9.26 1.95 13.23
N PHE A 272 -8.92 2.00 11.94
CA PHE A 272 -7.69 1.41 11.42
C PHE A 272 -6.44 1.98 12.08
N PHE A 273 -6.22 3.28 12.02
CA PHE A 273 -5.03 3.90 12.62
C PHE A 273 -5.02 3.82 14.16
N ASN A 274 -6.18 3.91 14.81
CA ASN A 274 -6.30 3.77 16.25
C ASN A 274 -5.90 2.38 16.73
N THR A 275 -6.13 1.32 15.94
CA THR A 275 -5.64 -0.02 16.25
C THR A 275 -4.12 -0.02 16.45
N PHE A 276 -3.37 0.59 15.53
CA PHE A 276 -1.92 0.69 15.64
C PHE A 276 -1.46 1.65 16.73
N LYS A 277 -2.11 2.81 16.88
CA LYS A 277 -1.78 3.80 17.93
C LYS A 277 -1.84 3.20 19.34
N HIS A 278 -2.81 2.33 19.59
CA HIS A 278 -3.02 1.78 20.93
C HIS A 278 -2.26 0.47 21.17
N LYS A 279 -1.99 -0.31 20.11
CA LYS A 279 -1.44 -1.65 20.28
C LYS A 279 0.04 -1.77 19.92
N LEU A 280 0.53 -1.01 18.93
CA LEU A 280 1.92 -1.10 18.53
C LEU A 280 2.81 -0.22 19.42
N LYS A 281 3.87 -0.82 19.96
CA LYS A 281 4.82 -0.17 20.87
C LYS A 281 6.06 0.29 20.10
N LEU A 282 5.95 1.39 19.36
CA LEU A 282 7.09 1.96 18.65
C LEU A 282 8.21 2.36 19.63
N ARG A 283 9.46 2.19 19.20
CA ARG A 283 10.64 2.66 19.94
C ARG A 283 10.85 4.15 19.69
N LYS A 284 11.62 4.79 20.55
CA LYS A 284 11.92 6.23 20.44
C LYS A 284 12.59 6.51 19.07
N GLY A 285 12.01 7.42 18.30
CA GLY A 285 12.50 7.81 16.97
C GLY A 285 12.12 6.89 15.84
N GLN A 286 11.40 5.78 16.12
CA GLN A 286 10.94 4.83 15.10
C GLN A 286 9.71 5.36 14.36
N GLU A 287 9.69 5.20 13.03
CA GLU A 287 8.55 5.54 12.18
C GLU A 287 7.67 4.30 11.90
N LEU A 288 6.37 4.54 11.75
CA LEU A 288 5.40 3.51 11.31
C LEU A 288 4.90 3.82 9.91
N HIS A 289 5.11 2.89 8.99
CA HIS A 289 4.75 3.01 7.60
C HIS A 289 3.56 2.13 7.24
N PHE A 290 2.72 2.61 6.31
CA PHE A 290 1.53 1.94 5.80
C PHE A 290 1.54 1.96 4.28
N GLU A 291 1.05 0.90 3.62
CA GLU A 291 0.96 0.77 2.16
C GLU A 291 -0.50 0.62 1.73
N LEU A 292 -1.21 1.72 1.59
CA LEU A 292 -2.64 1.73 1.31
C LEU A 292 -2.90 1.90 -0.19
N GLY A 293 -3.67 1.01 -0.78
CA GLY A 293 -4.06 1.07 -2.18
C GLY A 293 -5.58 1.18 -2.34
N ARG A 294 -6.26 0.04 -2.25
CA ARG A 294 -7.73 -0.09 -2.42
C ARG A 294 -8.51 0.93 -1.60
N SER A 295 -8.21 1.07 -0.32
CA SER A 295 -8.91 1.99 0.58
C SER A 295 -8.80 3.45 0.16
N ILE A 296 -7.76 3.84 -0.57
CA ILE A 296 -7.59 5.21 -1.07
C ILE A 296 -8.43 5.45 -2.34
N VAL A 297 -8.35 4.56 -3.34
CA VAL A 297 -8.82 4.90 -4.70
C VAL A 297 -10.07 4.16 -5.14
N ALA A 298 -10.44 3.04 -4.53
CA ALA A 298 -11.53 2.23 -5.06
C ALA A 298 -12.88 2.97 -5.05
N GLN A 299 -13.15 3.75 -4.01
CA GLN A 299 -14.42 4.43 -3.84
C GLN A 299 -14.60 5.64 -4.78
N CYS A 300 -13.51 6.23 -5.28
CA CYS A 300 -13.62 7.34 -6.23
C CYS A 300 -13.84 6.87 -7.68
N GLY A 301 -13.58 5.59 -8.01
CA GLY A 301 -13.71 5.04 -9.36
C GLY A 301 -15.09 4.48 -9.68
N SER A 302 -15.57 4.69 -10.90
CA SER A 302 -16.82 4.12 -11.41
C SER A 302 -16.69 3.78 -12.89
N LEU A 303 -17.25 2.64 -13.30
CA LEU A 303 -17.42 2.30 -14.70
C LEU A 303 -18.79 2.80 -15.18
N ILE A 304 -18.80 3.62 -16.21
CA ILE A 304 -20.02 4.19 -16.79
C ILE A 304 -20.32 3.45 -18.09
N ALA A 305 -21.54 2.92 -18.20
CA ALA A 305 -22.03 2.24 -19.39
C ALA A 305 -23.47 2.66 -19.72
N ARG A 306 -23.83 2.63 -21.01
CA ARG A 306 -25.22 2.76 -21.48
C ARG A 306 -25.83 1.37 -21.65
N VAL A 307 -27.07 1.25 -21.25
CA VAL A 307 -27.89 0.04 -21.40
C VAL A 307 -29.06 0.33 -22.31
#